data_3e91cf5b9d11c85a02ed65e7c4cefcf6
#
_entry.id   3e91cf5b9d11c85a02ed65e7c4cefcf6
#
_cell.length_a   1.000
_cell.length_b   1.000
_cell.length_c   1.000
_cell.angle_alpha   90.00
_cell.angle_beta   90.00
_cell.angle_gamma   90.00
#
_symmetry.space_group_name_H-M   'P 1'
#
loop_
_entity.id
_entity.type
_entity.pdbx_description
1 polymer ?
#
loop_
_entity_poly.entity_id
_entity_poly.type
_entity_poly.pdbx_seq_one_letter_code
_entity_poly.pdbx_strand_id
1 'polypeptide(L)'
;IYPEHKDEYAIHVFYDSNEAKKQCEDFLFRHFNIDVAERIPTRQVPSIEKGPDIWRYFGKANRVRMKDARQDELEYVAQCVTKVNNAIDGAYIFSSGKNMGCFKAVGYPEDVGEFYMLDQYEAYIWTAHGRFPTNTPGWWGGAHPFNILDWSIVHNGEISSYDTNRRYIEQFGYICTMQTDTEVITYLFDHLLRHHNLPIEVAADVLTAPEWEEIDKMDDDR
;
A
#
# COMPACT_ATOMS: atom_id res chain seq x y z
N ILE A 1 -6.05 9.91 11.67
CA ILE A 1 -6.95 8.75 11.78
C ILE A 1 -6.66 7.93 13.04
N TYR A 2 -5.40 7.88 13.49
CA TYR A 2 -4.98 7.19 14.72
C TYR A 2 -4.22 8.15 15.64
N PRO A 3 -4.90 9.09 16.32
CA PRO A 3 -4.24 10.17 17.05
C PRO A 3 -3.36 9.67 18.21
N GLU A 4 -3.70 8.55 18.83
CA GLU A 4 -2.92 7.94 19.91
C GLU A 4 -1.66 7.23 19.40
N HIS A 5 -1.62 6.85 18.11
CA HIS A 5 -0.54 6.13 17.44
C HIS A 5 0.10 6.94 16.29
N LYS A 6 0.03 8.28 16.36
CA LYS A 6 0.45 9.17 15.25
C LYS A 6 1.92 9.02 14.83
N ASP A 7 2.79 8.59 15.76
CA ASP A 7 4.22 8.40 15.54
C ASP A 7 4.61 6.94 15.25
N GLU A 8 3.61 6.06 15.13
CA GLU A 8 3.77 4.64 14.87
C GLU A 8 3.27 4.28 13.47
N TYR A 9 3.87 3.27 12.88
CA TYR A 9 3.34 2.69 11.66
C TYR A 9 2.06 1.92 11.97
N ALA A 10 0.99 2.22 11.24
CA ALA A 10 -0.26 1.47 11.27
C ALA A 10 -0.20 0.42 10.15
N ILE A 11 0.21 -0.79 10.51
CA ILE A 11 0.39 -1.89 9.57
C ILE A 11 -0.91 -2.70 9.51
N HIS A 12 -1.65 -2.60 8.39
CA HIS A 12 -2.86 -3.40 8.17
C HIS A 12 -2.52 -4.63 7.33
N VAL A 13 -3.01 -5.77 7.75
CA VAL A 13 -2.69 -7.07 7.12
C VAL A 13 -3.95 -7.88 6.88
N PHE A 14 -4.06 -8.47 5.70
CA PHE A 14 -4.98 -9.56 5.40
C PHE A 14 -4.32 -10.90 5.66
N TYR A 15 -5.07 -11.82 6.28
CA TYR A 15 -4.64 -13.19 6.48
C TYR A 15 -5.66 -14.18 5.95
N ASP A 16 -5.20 -15.11 5.13
CA ASP A 16 -6.02 -16.20 4.61
C ASP A 16 -6.03 -17.42 5.55
N SER A 17 -5.07 -17.49 6.46
CA SER A 17 -4.95 -18.60 7.41
C SER A 17 -4.27 -18.18 8.72
N ASN A 18 -4.49 -18.98 9.77
CA ASN A 18 -3.81 -18.80 11.04
C ASN A 18 -2.29 -19.05 10.94
N GLU A 19 -1.85 -19.91 10.01
CA GLU A 19 -0.44 -20.19 9.79
C GLU A 19 0.25 -18.96 9.15
N ALA A 20 -0.36 -18.37 8.13
CA ALA A 20 0.12 -17.12 7.53
C ALA A 20 0.22 -15.98 8.55
N LYS A 21 -0.82 -15.86 9.41
CA LYS A 21 -0.83 -14.90 10.51
C LYS A 21 0.35 -15.11 11.46
N LYS A 22 0.57 -16.34 11.92
CA LYS A 22 1.66 -16.66 12.83
C LYS A 22 3.03 -16.32 12.21
N GLN A 23 3.27 -16.72 10.97
CA GLN A 23 4.52 -16.41 10.27
C GLN A 23 4.74 -14.91 10.11
N CYS A 24 3.69 -14.17 9.75
CA CYS A 24 3.74 -12.72 9.63
C CYS A 24 3.96 -12.04 10.99
N GLU A 25 3.27 -12.45 12.05
CA GLU A 25 3.48 -11.94 13.40
C GLU A 25 4.91 -12.22 13.90
N ASP A 26 5.44 -13.43 13.66
CA ASP A 26 6.83 -13.77 13.98
C ASP A 26 7.83 -12.88 13.24
N PHE A 27 7.50 -12.46 12.03
CA PHE A 27 8.29 -11.49 11.27
C PHE A 27 8.12 -10.07 11.84
N LEU A 28 6.90 -9.59 11.99
CA LEU A 28 6.61 -8.23 12.47
C LEU A 28 7.21 -7.97 13.85
N PHE A 29 7.06 -8.88 14.81
CA PHE A 29 7.62 -8.73 16.16
C PHE A 29 9.16 -8.75 16.21
N ARG A 30 9.82 -9.29 15.20
CA ARG A 30 11.27 -9.21 15.06
C ARG A 30 11.75 -7.89 14.45
N HIS A 31 10.94 -7.30 13.57
CA HIS A 31 11.33 -6.13 12.79
C HIS A 31 10.75 -4.82 13.31
N PHE A 32 9.71 -4.90 14.14
CA PHE A 32 9.04 -3.75 14.75
C PHE A 32 8.89 -3.96 16.26
N ASN A 33 8.91 -2.86 16.99
CA ASN A 33 8.47 -2.82 18.38
C ASN A 33 6.97 -2.55 18.34
N ILE A 34 6.17 -3.60 18.35
CA ILE A 34 4.71 -3.53 18.26
C ILE A 34 4.16 -3.20 19.66
N ASP A 35 3.37 -2.14 19.73
CA ASP A 35 2.66 -1.70 20.95
C ASP A 35 1.26 -2.31 21.02
N VAL A 36 0.53 -2.30 19.91
CA VAL A 36 -0.83 -2.85 19.79
C VAL A 36 -0.92 -3.80 18.61
N ALA A 37 -1.57 -4.93 18.82
CA ALA A 37 -1.95 -5.90 17.79
C ALA A 37 -3.42 -6.27 17.97
N GLU A 38 -4.28 -5.93 17.02
CA GLU A 38 -5.71 -6.14 17.14
C GLU A 38 -6.37 -6.46 15.79
N ARG A 39 -7.52 -7.09 15.85
CA ARG A 39 -8.40 -7.17 14.67
C ARG A 39 -8.95 -5.78 14.36
N ILE A 40 -8.94 -5.41 13.08
CA ILE A 40 -9.68 -4.21 12.67
C ILE A 40 -11.17 -4.45 12.95
N PRO A 41 -11.81 -3.59 13.73
CA PRO A 41 -13.24 -3.72 14.00
C PRO A 41 -14.06 -3.69 12.71
N THR A 42 -14.96 -4.65 12.56
CA THR A 42 -15.85 -4.74 11.39
C THR A 42 -17.26 -5.08 11.82
N ARG A 43 -18.24 -4.68 10.99
CA ARG A 43 -19.65 -5.04 11.13
C ARG A 43 -20.02 -6.07 10.06
N GLN A 44 -20.92 -6.97 10.36
CA GLN A 44 -21.42 -7.89 9.35
C GLN A 44 -22.36 -7.14 8.39
N VAL A 45 -22.03 -7.20 7.10
CA VAL A 45 -22.83 -6.65 6.00
C VAL A 45 -23.15 -7.80 5.04
N PRO A 46 -24.45 -8.06 4.72
CA PRO A 46 -24.84 -9.25 3.95
C PRO A 46 -24.28 -9.33 2.53
N SER A 47 -24.00 -8.17 1.92
CA SER A 47 -23.45 -8.05 0.56
C SER A 47 -21.92 -8.22 0.52
N ILE A 48 -21.24 -8.15 1.66
CA ILE A 48 -19.80 -8.40 1.78
C ILE A 48 -19.59 -9.88 2.09
N GLU A 49 -19.08 -10.61 1.10
CA GLU A 49 -18.75 -12.02 1.29
C GLU A 49 -17.61 -12.17 2.32
N LYS A 50 -17.51 -13.40 2.87
CA LYS A 50 -16.47 -13.72 3.84
C LYS A 50 -15.08 -13.41 3.25
N GLY A 51 -14.46 -12.38 3.79
CA GLY A 51 -13.11 -11.97 3.44
C GLY A 51 -12.03 -12.64 4.27
N PRO A 52 -10.76 -12.20 4.09
CA PRO A 52 -9.63 -12.59 4.92
C PRO A 52 -9.82 -12.14 6.38
N ASP A 53 -9.02 -12.68 7.28
CA ASP A 53 -8.90 -12.14 8.64
C ASP A 53 -8.11 -10.84 8.60
N ILE A 54 -8.62 -9.76 9.20
CA ILE A 54 -8.12 -8.40 9.02
C ILE A 54 -7.54 -7.89 10.33
N TRP A 55 -6.23 -7.65 10.34
CA TRP A 55 -5.51 -7.21 11.52
C TRP A 55 -4.80 -5.88 11.28
N ARG A 56 -4.59 -5.14 12.37
CA ARG A 56 -3.72 -3.99 12.37
C ARG A 56 -2.75 -4.05 13.54
N TYR A 57 -1.55 -3.56 13.29
CA TYR A 57 -0.46 -3.51 14.24
C TYR A 57 0.04 -2.07 14.29
N PHE A 58 0.19 -1.54 15.52
CA PHE A 58 0.84 -0.25 15.72
C PHE A 58 2.21 -0.48 16.29
N GLY A 59 3.24 0.15 15.70
CA GLY A 59 4.59 -0.02 16.19
C GLY A 59 5.62 0.83 15.47
N LYS A 60 6.83 0.83 16.03
CA LYS A 60 7.98 1.55 15.51
C LYS A 60 8.99 0.56 14.94
N ALA A 61 9.70 0.96 13.89
CA ALA A 61 10.77 0.15 13.32
C ALA A 61 11.83 -0.19 14.39
N ASN A 62 12.29 -1.43 14.41
CA ASN A 62 13.30 -1.88 15.36
C ASN A 62 14.64 -1.27 15.00
N ARG A 63 15.11 -0.33 15.81
CA ARG A 63 16.35 0.44 15.57
C ARG A 63 17.61 -0.40 15.46
N VAL A 64 17.69 -1.53 16.17
CA VAL A 64 18.84 -2.42 16.09
C VAL A 64 18.87 -3.09 14.73
N ARG A 65 17.77 -3.70 14.33
CA ARG A 65 17.63 -4.36 13.02
C ARG A 65 17.82 -3.41 11.86
N MET A 66 17.30 -2.19 11.97
CA MET A 66 17.47 -1.15 10.96
C MET A 66 18.95 -0.76 10.79
N LYS A 67 19.70 -0.60 11.91
CA LYS A 67 21.14 -0.32 11.87
C LYS A 67 21.93 -1.49 11.27
N ASP A 68 21.60 -2.72 11.64
CA ASP A 68 22.24 -3.92 11.08
C ASP A 68 22.03 -4.00 9.56
N ALA A 69 20.85 -3.59 9.08
CA ALA A 69 20.52 -3.52 7.66
C ALA A 69 21.19 -2.35 6.93
N ARG A 70 21.73 -1.37 7.65
CA ARG A 70 22.33 -0.11 7.11
C ARG A 70 21.37 0.68 6.24
N GLN A 71 20.10 0.76 6.65
CA GLN A 71 19.02 1.42 5.93
C GLN A 71 18.48 2.58 6.75
N ASP A 72 17.92 3.58 6.08
CA ASP A 72 17.05 4.54 6.72
C ASP A 72 15.70 3.89 7.11
N GLU A 73 14.90 4.60 7.89
CA GLU A 73 13.66 4.03 8.45
C GLU A 73 12.63 3.72 7.38
N LEU A 74 12.46 4.60 6.39
CA LEU A 74 11.46 4.43 5.34
C LEU A 74 11.82 3.24 4.43
N GLU A 75 13.07 3.16 4.00
CA GLU A 75 13.57 2.04 3.22
C GLU A 75 13.42 0.71 3.97
N TYR A 76 13.78 0.70 5.25
CA TYR A 76 13.65 -0.48 6.08
C TYR A 76 12.21 -0.98 6.18
N VAL A 77 11.25 -0.07 6.43
CA VAL A 77 9.83 -0.42 6.52
C VAL A 77 9.29 -0.87 5.18
N ALA A 78 9.59 -0.16 4.09
CA ALA A 78 9.18 -0.55 2.74
C ALA A 78 9.67 -1.95 2.37
N GLN A 79 10.93 -2.28 2.69
CA GLN A 79 11.47 -3.62 2.48
C GLN A 79 10.83 -4.69 3.38
N CYS A 80 10.45 -4.35 4.61
CA CYS A 80 9.71 -5.28 5.47
C CYS A 80 8.33 -5.61 4.87
N VAL A 81 7.62 -4.60 4.37
CA VAL A 81 6.33 -4.80 3.66
C VAL A 81 6.50 -5.70 2.45
N THR A 82 7.47 -5.38 1.58
CA THR A 82 7.78 -6.16 0.38
C THR A 82 8.12 -7.62 0.72
N LYS A 83 8.91 -7.85 1.78
CA LYS A 83 9.28 -9.22 2.21
C LYS A 83 8.07 -10.01 2.69
N VAL A 84 7.18 -9.41 3.47
CA VAL A 84 5.96 -10.10 3.92
C VAL A 84 5.10 -10.46 2.71
N ASN A 85 4.80 -9.48 1.85
CA ASN A 85 3.91 -9.65 0.72
C ASN A 85 4.43 -10.65 -0.33
N ASN A 86 5.74 -10.89 -0.38
CA ASN A 86 6.35 -11.82 -1.33
C ASN A 86 6.67 -13.20 -0.75
N ALA A 87 7.01 -13.28 0.54
CA ALA A 87 7.58 -14.50 1.10
C ALA A 87 6.61 -15.28 2.02
N ILE A 88 5.51 -14.65 2.45
CA ILE A 88 4.55 -15.29 3.36
C ILE A 88 3.23 -15.46 2.61
N ASP A 89 3.04 -16.66 2.08
CA ASP A 89 1.79 -17.00 1.39
C ASP A 89 0.58 -16.88 2.33
N GLY A 90 -0.47 -16.21 1.84
CA GLY A 90 -1.67 -15.93 2.62
C GLY A 90 -1.56 -14.76 3.61
N ALA A 91 -0.48 -13.97 3.59
CA ALA A 91 -0.38 -12.71 4.31
C ALA A 91 -0.11 -11.55 3.34
N TYR A 92 -0.89 -10.47 3.46
CA TYR A 92 -0.75 -9.30 2.61
C TYR A 92 -0.89 -8.01 3.40
N ILE A 93 0.22 -7.26 3.54
CA ILE A 93 0.21 -5.92 4.11
C ILE A 93 -0.30 -4.95 3.05
N PHE A 94 -1.41 -4.29 3.34
CA PHE A 94 -2.07 -3.35 2.43
C PHE A 94 -2.09 -1.90 2.92
N SER A 95 -1.57 -1.64 4.11
CA SER A 95 -1.33 -0.31 4.67
C SER A 95 -0.13 -0.35 5.60
N SER A 96 0.74 0.65 5.56
CA SER A 96 1.97 0.67 6.35
C SER A 96 2.48 2.08 6.66
N GLY A 97 1.62 3.09 6.61
CA GLY A 97 1.98 4.49 6.89
C GLY A 97 1.78 4.89 8.34
N LYS A 98 2.25 6.10 8.67
CA LYS A 98 2.03 6.72 9.99
C LYS A 98 0.76 7.55 9.97
N ASN A 99 -0.07 7.39 11.00
CA ASN A 99 -1.34 8.12 11.16
C ASN A 99 -2.24 8.06 9.91
N MET A 100 -2.15 6.99 9.15
CA MET A 100 -3.03 6.71 8.02
C MET A 100 -3.57 5.29 8.11
N GLY A 101 -4.60 4.99 7.34
CA GLY A 101 -5.15 3.65 7.23
C GLY A 101 -5.82 3.45 5.89
N CYS A 102 -5.68 2.25 5.36
CA CYS A 102 -6.40 1.80 4.17
C CYS A 102 -7.50 0.83 4.58
N PHE A 103 -8.63 0.91 3.92
CA PHE A 103 -9.76 0.01 4.11
C PHE A 103 -10.20 -0.51 2.74
N LYS A 104 -10.07 -1.80 2.53
CA LYS A 104 -10.33 -2.46 1.25
C LYS A 104 -11.27 -3.63 1.43
N ALA A 105 -12.18 -3.82 0.50
CA ALA A 105 -12.99 -5.02 0.40
C ALA A 105 -13.51 -5.22 -1.03
N VAL A 106 -14.06 -6.39 -1.30
CA VAL A 106 -14.89 -6.64 -2.47
C VAL A 106 -16.35 -6.41 -2.09
N GLY A 107 -16.95 -5.38 -2.67
CA GLY A 107 -18.33 -4.96 -2.38
C GLY A 107 -18.63 -3.58 -2.95
N TYR A 108 -19.85 -3.11 -2.76
CA TYR A 108 -20.19 -1.72 -3.08
C TYR A 108 -19.54 -0.76 -2.10
N PRO A 109 -19.17 0.46 -2.52
CA PRO A 109 -18.48 1.42 -1.67
C PRO A 109 -19.19 1.71 -0.35
N GLU A 110 -20.51 1.87 -0.37
CA GLU A 110 -21.33 2.09 0.81
C GLU A 110 -21.29 0.92 1.79
N ASP A 111 -21.32 -0.32 1.28
CA ASP A 111 -21.25 -1.54 2.08
C ASP A 111 -19.86 -1.70 2.71
N VAL A 112 -18.79 -1.34 1.99
CA VAL A 112 -17.43 -1.33 2.51
C VAL A 112 -17.28 -0.29 3.63
N GLY A 113 -17.91 0.88 3.46
CA GLY A 113 -17.96 1.92 4.50
C GLY A 113 -18.66 1.44 5.76
N GLU A 114 -19.80 0.75 5.62
CA GLU A 114 -20.53 0.16 6.73
C GLU A 114 -19.75 -0.98 7.39
N PHE A 115 -19.15 -1.86 6.59
CA PHE A 115 -18.37 -3.01 7.06
C PHE A 115 -17.23 -2.58 7.98
N TYR A 116 -16.46 -1.57 7.60
CA TYR A 116 -15.35 -1.05 8.40
C TYR A 116 -15.76 0.00 9.41
N MET A 117 -17.06 0.32 9.53
CA MET A 117 -17.57 1.36 10.43
C MET A 117 -16.82 2.69 10.25
N LEU A 118 -16.65 3.12 8.98
CA LEU A 118 -15.85 4.30 8.66
C LEU A 118 -16.39 5.59 9.26
N ASP A 119 -17.65 5.63 9.68
CA ASP A 119 -18.28 6.69 10.46
C ASP A 119 -17.64 6.93 11.83
N GLN A 120 -16.83 5.98 12.33
CA GLN A 120 -16.09 6.08 13.60
C GLN A 120 -14.66 6.62 13.43
N TYR A 121 -14.22 6.86 12.21
CA TYR A 121 -12.88 7.36 11.92
C TYR A 121 -12.94 8.83 11.48
N GLU A 122 -11.99 9.63 11.94
CA GLU A 122 -11.81 11.01 11.52
C GLU A 122 -10.49 11.16 10.75
N ALA A 123 -10.54 11.81 9.59
CA ALA A 123 -9.37 12.14 8.80
C ALA A 123 -9.57 13.49 8.09
N TYR A 124 -8.47 14.21 7.87
CA TYR A 124 -8.49 15.48 7.12
C TYR A 124 -8.50 15.28 5.61
N ILE A 125 -8.09 14.09 5.13
CA ILE A 125 -8.17 13.68 3.73
C ILE A 125 -8.74 12.27 3.66
N TRP A 126 -9.65 12.08 2.72
CA TRP A 126 -10.17 10.78 2.32
C TRP A 126 -10.00 10.61 0.82
N THR A 127 -9.40 9.49 0.41
CA THR A 127 -9.41 9.04 -0.98
C THR A 127 -10.21 7.76 -1.09
N ALA A 128 -11.09 7.67 -2.08
CA ALA A 128 -11.93 6.50 -2.28
C ALA A 128 -12.03 6.14 -3.75
N HIS A 129 -12.16 4.84 -4.04
CA HIS A 129 -12.31 4.33 -5.38
C HIS A 129 -13.17 3.07 -5.40
N GLY A 130 -14.22 3.09 -6.22
CA GLY A 130 -15.00 1.91 -6.55
C GLY A 130 -14.45 1.28 -7.84
N ARG A 131 -13.62 0.25 -7.71
CA ARG A 131 -13.06 -0.48 -8.86
C ARG A 131 -14.02 -1.54 -9.35
N PHE A 132 -14.31 -1.52 -10.65
CA PHE A 132 -14.92 -2.67 -11.33
C PHE A 132 -13.81 -3.47 -12.02
N PRO A 133 -13.46 -4.68 -11.55
CA PRO A 133 -12.39 -5.46 -12.16
C PRO A 133 -12.79 -5.94 -13.55
N THR A 134 -12.02 -5.58 -14.58
CA THR A 134 -12.25 -6.00 -15.96
C THR A 134 -11.38 -7.19 -16.35
N ASN A 135 -10.13 -7.22 -15.91
CA ASN A 135 -9.11 -8.18 -16.36
C ASN A 135 -8.50 -9.02 -15.23
N THR A 136 -8.87 -8.79 -13.98
CA THR A 136 -8.33 -9.50 -12.82
C THR A 136 -9.44 -10.02 -11.92
N PRO A 137 -9.24 -11.16 -11.24
CA PRO A 137 -10.21 -11.64 -10.25
C PRO A 137 -10.49 -10.57 -9.19
N GLY A 138 -11.73 -10.46 -8.76
CA GLY A 138 -12.11 -9.63 -7.63
C GLY A 138 -11.52 -10.22 -6.34
N TRP A 139 -10.42 -9.65 -5.85
CA TRP A 139 -9.83 -10.01 -4.57
C TRP A 139 -9.58 -8.76 -3.73
N TRP A 140 -9.66 -8.91 -2.41
CA TRP A 140 -9.59 -7.79 -1.47
C TRP A 140 -8.31 -6.97 -1.61
N GLY A 141 -7.17 -7.62 -1.76
CA GLY A 141 -5.87 -6.94 -1.96
C GLY A 141 -5.79 -6.14 -3.27
N GLY A 142 -6.48 -6.59 -4.30
CA GLY A 142 -6.54 -5.90 -5.61
C GLY A 142 -7.46 -4.69 -5.64
N ALA A 143 -8.27 -4.46 -4.60
CA ALA A 143 -9.09 -3.25 -4.49
C ALA A 143 -8.20 -2.02 -4.24
N HIS A 144 -8.69 -0.83 -4.64
CA HIS A 144 -8.04 0.44 -4.34
C HIS A 144 -8.35 0.91 -2.90
N PRO A 145 -7.53 1.81 -2.35
CA PRO A 145 -6.28 2.34 -2.89
C PRO A 145 -5.10 1.36 -2.79
N PHE A 146 -4.02 1.65 -3.53
CA PHE A 146 -2.70 1.03 -3.31
C PHE A 146 -1.84 1.96 -2.49
N ASN A 147 -1.09 1.39 -1.56
CA ASN A 147 -0.31 2.18 -0.60
C ASN A 147 1.10 1.62 -0.44
N ILE A 148 2.02 2.52 -0.19
CA ILE A 148 3.33 2.24 0.35
C ILE A 148 3.71 3.37 1.29
N LEU A 149 4.08 3.05 2.53
CA LEU A 149 4.32 4.06 3.56
C LEU A 149 3.14 5.05 3.66
N ASP A 150 3.40 6.35 3.62
CA ASP A 150 2.39 7.41 3.70
C ASP A 150 1.78 7.80 2.34
N TRP A 151 2.11 7.07 1.28
CA TRP A 151 1.56 7.28 -0.05
C TRP A 151 0.32 6.43 -0.27
N SER A 152 -0.73 7.03 -0.81
CA SER A 152 -1.98 6.36 -1.16
C SER A 152 -2.42 6.79 -2.56
N ILE A 153 -2.57 5.83 -3.46
CA ILE A 153 -2.90 6.09 -4.87
C ILE A 153 -4.19 5.38 -5.24
N VAL A 154 -5.08 6.14 -5.86
CA VAL A 154 -6.25 5.66 -6.58
C VAL A 154 -6.11 6.04 -8.04
N HIS A 155 -6.50 5.15 -8.94
CA HIS A 155 -6.37 5.35 -10.37
C HIS A 155 -7.59 4.78 -11.08
N ASN A 156 -8.19 5.57 -11.94
CA ASN A 156 -9.27 5.13 -12.82
C ASN A 156 -8.86 5.42 -14.27
N GLY A 157 -8.19 4.47 -14.88
CA GLY A 157 -7.63 4.55 -16.22
C GLY A 157 -6.78 3.33 -16.51
N GLU A 158 -5.92 3.45 -17.50
CA GLU A 158 -4.97 2.41 -17.91
C GLU A 158 -3.61 3.07 -18.12
N ILE A 159 -2.54 2.42 -17.70
CA ILE A 159 -1.19 2.83 -18.07
C ILE A 159 -0.75 2.12 -19.35
N SER A 160 -0.08 2.86 -20.21
CA SER A 160 0.57 2.26 -21.38
C SER A 160 1.73 1.36 -20.93
N SER A 161 1.96 0.27 -21.64
CA SER A 161 3.15 -0.59 -21.44
C SER A 161 3.28 -1.16 -20.02
N TYR A 162 2.21 -1.69 -19.43
CA TYR A 162 2.18 -2.29 -18.08
C TYR A 162 3.39 -3.19 -17.81
N ASP A 163 3.65 -4.18 -18.67
CA ASP A 163 4.75 -5.13 -18.48
C ASP A 163 6.13 -4.47 -18.50
N THR A 164 6.31 -3.42 -19.29
CA THR A 164 7.59 -2.69 -19.37
C THR A 164 7.82 -1.92 -18.05
N ASN A 165 6.83 -1.20 -17.60
CA ASN A 165 6.90 -0.44 -16.35
C ASN A 165 7.07 -1.36 -15.13
N ARG A 166 6.36 -2.49 -15.10
CA ARG A 166 6.51 -3.51 -14.08
C ARG A 166 7.94 -4.05 -14.04
N ARG A 167 8.49 -4.51 -15.17
CA ARG A 167 9.86 -5.01 -15.25
C ARG A 167 10.90 -3.95 -14.89
N TYR A 168 10.63 -2.70 -15.23
CA TYR A 168 11.50 -1.60 -14.84
C TYR A 168 11.57 -1.46 -13.33
N ILE A 169 10.42 -1.35 -12.65
CA ILE A 169 10.40 -1.13 -11.20
C ILE A 169 10.87 -2.35 -10.41
N GLU A 170 10.65 -3.56 -10.93
CA GLU A 170 11.15 -4.81 -10.32
C GLU A 170 12.69 -4.88 -10.26
N GLN A 171 13.42 -4.17 -11.15
CA GLN A 171 14.89 -4.10 -11.10
C GLN A 171 15.41 -3.36 -9.86
N PHE A 172 14.57 -2.55 -9.24
CA PHE A 172 14.89 -1.80 -8.02
C PHE A 172 14.40 -2.47 -6.74
N GLY A 173 13.97 -3.74 -6.84
CA GLY A 173 13.59 -4.56 -5.69
C GLY A 173 12.12 -4.47 -5.29
N TYR A 174 11.30 -3.74 -6.03
CA TYR A 174 9.85 -3.80 -5.87
C TYR A 174 9.32 -5.11 -6.45
N ILE A 175 8.21 -5.60 -5.91
CA ILE A 175 7.56 -6.83 -6.37
C ILE A 175 6.08 -6.56 -6.54
N CYS A 176 5.61 -6.67 -7.79
CA CYS A 176 4.22 -6.45 -8.14
C CYS A 176 3.44 -7.77 -8.05
N THR A 177 2.61 -7.92 -7.01
CA THR A 177 1.89 -9.15 -6.71
C THR A 177 0.41 -9.12 -7.11
N MET A 178 -0.16 -7.92 -7.31
CA MET A 178 -1.59 -7.74 -7.54
C MET A 178 -1.99 -7.68 -9.01
N GLN A 179 -1.03 -7.72 -9.93
CA GLN A 179 -1.26 -7.69 -11.38
C GLN A 179 -2.14 -6.51 -11.84
N THR A 180 -1.98 -5.36 -11.22
CA THR A 180 -2.71 -4.14 -11.57
C THR A 180 -1.73 -3.01 -11.85
N ASP A 181 -2.09 -2.17 -12.80
CA ASP A 181 -1.33 -0.99 -13.18
C ASP A 181 -1.18 0.00 -12.03
N THR A 182 -2.18 0.14 -11.17
CA THR A 182 -2.13 1.03 -10.01
C THR A 182 -1.08 0.61 -8.98
N GLU A 183 -0.85 -0.69 -8.81
CA GLU A 183 0.27 -1.17 -7.99
C GLU A 183 1.61 -0.70 -8.57
N VAL A 184 1.78 -0.84 -9.88
CA VAL A 184 2.99 -0.40 -10.59
C VAL A 184 3.18 1.12 -10.46
N ILE A 185 2.13 1.90 -10.69
CA ILE A 185 2.15 3.36 -10.51
C ILE A 185 2.57 3.73 -9.08
N THR A 186 2.03 3.04 -8.08
CA THR A 186 2.36 3.31 -6.68
C THR A 186 3.84 3.13 -6.40
N TYR A 187 4.44 2.08 -6.93
CA TYR A 187 5.87 1.82 -6.77
C TYR A 187 6.74 2.76 -7.62
N LEU A 188 6.29 3.16 -8.80
CA LEU A 188 6.96 4.18 -9.60
C LEU A 188 7.00 5.53 -8.88
N PHE A 189 5.89 5.97 -8.28
CA PHE A 189 5.86 7.17 -7.47
C PHE A 189 6.83 7.08 -6.28
N ASP A 190 6.78 5.99 -5.53
CA ASP A 190 7.71 5.79 -4.41
C ASP A 190 9.17 5.84 -4.86
N HIS A 191 9.48 5.21 -5.99
CA HIS A 191 10.83 5.21 -6.56
C HIS A 191 11.29 6.62 -6.94
N LEU A 192 10.46 7.38 -7.62
CA LEU A 192 10.78 8.76 -8.04
C LEU A 192 10.90 9.71 -6.84
N LEU A 193 9.98 9.63 -5.89
CA LEU A 193 9.96 10.54 -4.75
C LEU A 193 10.99 10.19 -3.70
N ARG A 194 11.10 8.92 -3.31
CA ARG A 194 11.95 8.49 -2.20
C ARG A 194 13.37 8.17 -2.60
N HIS A 195 13.60 7.47 -3.73
CA HIS A 195 14.96 7.13 -4.17
C HIS A 195 15.61 8.21 -5.02
N HIS A 196 14.85 8.87 -5.91
CA HIS A 196 15.36 9.97 -6.73
C HIS A 196 15.16 11.34 -6.12
N ASN A 197 14.40 11.43 -5.00
CA ASN A 197 14.13 12.68 -4.29
C ASN A 197 13.56 13.79 -5.20
N LEU A 198 12.73 13.39 -6.17
CA LEU A 198 12.08 14.34 -7.07
C LEU A 198 10.89 15.03 -6.37
N PRO A 199 10.62 16.31 -6.66
CA PRO A 199 9.36 16.93 -6.30
C PRO A 199 8.17 16.17 -6.91
N ILE A 200 7.02 16.20 -6.22
CA ILE A 200 5.83 15.45 -6.66
C ILE A 200 5.32 15.89 -8.02
N GLU A 201 5.44 17.18 -8.33
CA GLU A 201 5.06 17.76 -9.60
C GLU A 201 5.90 17.17 -10.74
N VAL A 202 7.22 17.07 -10.54
CA VAL A 202 8.14 16.48 -11.50
C VAL A 202 7.89 14.98 -11.67
N ALA A 203 7.64 14.28 -10.57
CA ALA A 203 7.29 12.85 -10.64
C ALA A 203 5.98 12.61 -11.39
N ALA A 204 5.00 13.50 -11.23
CA ALA A 204 3.75 13.45 -11.98
C ALA A 204 3.98 13.71 -13.48
N ASP A 205 4.76 14.73 -13.83
CA ASP A 205 5.12 15.03 -15.23
C ASP A 205 5.83 13.85 -15.90
N VAL A 206 6.77 13.20 -15.19
CA VAL A 206 7.48 12.01 -15.71
C VAL A 206 6.50 10.85 -15.98
N LEU A 207 5.51 10.65 -15.13
CA LEU A 207 4.56 9.55 -15.28
C LEU A 207 3.44 9.83 -16.29
N THR A 208 3.12 11.09 -16.56
CA THR A 208 2.15 11.46 -17.58
C THR A 208 2.74 11.47 -18.99
N ALA A 209 4.07 11.43 -19.10
CA ALA A 209 4.85 11.31 -20.33
C ALA A 209 4.28 12.18 -21.49
N PRO A 210 4.66 13.46 -21.60
CA PRO A 210 4.23 14.31 -22.70
C PRO A 210 4.63 13.69 -24.05
N GLU A 211 3.86 13.98 -25.09
CA GLU A 211 4.19 13.53 -26.43
C GLU A 211 5.52 14.16 -26.91
N TRP A 212 6.24 13.46 -27.79
CA TRP A 212 7.53 13.95 -28.30
C TRP A 212 7.45 15.36 -28.90
N GLU A 213 6.33 15.71 -29.53
CA GLU A 213 6.08 17.08 -30.04
C GLU A 213 6.02 18.14 -28.91
N GLU A 214 5.63 17.75 -27.71
CA GLU A 214 5.60 18.65 -26.54
C GLU A 214 6.99 18.75 -25.94
N ILE A 215 7.71 17.62 -25.86
CA ILE A 215 9.11 17.58 -25.39
C ILE A 215 10.01 18.47 -26.29
N ASP A 216 9.86 18.36 -27.61
CA ASP A 216 10.65 19.14 -28.55
C ASP A 216 10.39 20.67 -28.45
N LYS A 217 9.31 21.08 -27.79
CA LYS A 217 8.96 22.49 -27.54
C LYS A 217 9.33 22.98 -26.15
N MET A 218 9.80 22.08 -25.28
CA MET A 218 10.25 22.44 -23.93
C MET A 218 11.62 23.12 -24.00
N ASP A 219 11.84 24.12 -23.16
CA ASP A 219 13.16 24.71 -22.97
C ASP A 219 14.09 23.66 -22.29
N ASP A 220 15.40 23.77 -22.56
CA ASP A 220 16.43 22.84 -22.03
C ASP A 220 16.50 22.75 -20.48
N ASP A 221 15.78 23.62 -19.78
CA ASP A 221 15.74 23.69 -18.30
C ASP A 221 14.53 22.93 -17.68
N ARG A 222 13.77 22.16 -18.48
CA ARG A 222 12.61 21.40 -17.99
C ARG A 222 12.76 19.90 -18.08
#